data_c4983f0e410aea0ace31aaf27bdfc6d4
#
_entry.id   c4983f0e410aea0ace31aaf27bdfc6d4
#
_cell.length_a   1.000
_cell.length_b   1.000
_cell.length_c   1.000
_cell.angle_alpha   90.00
_cell.angle_beta   90.00
_cell.angle_gamma   90.00
#
_symmetry.space_group_name_H-M   'P 1'
#
loop_
_entity.id
_entity.type
_entity.pdbx_description
1 polymer ?
#
loop_
_entity_poly.entity_id
_entity_poly.type
_entity_poly.pdbx_seq_one_letter_code
_entity_poly.pdbx_strand_id
1 'polypeptide(L)'
;MSLPRDIADYYGRGEEPERLTRGPEGQLELIRTQALLERLLPVPPAAIADVGGGAGIHAAPLAARGYEVHLVDPVAGHVEQAAGLGLASALVGDARELPFEDERFEAVLLLGPLYHLHERADRVAALAEARRVVKPGGLVAAAVISRYASTIDGLRGLLEQDGFEASIERDLEDGRHTNPERRPRWFTTAYFHLPEEVPSELEEAGLAGVEVLAIEGPAWMVSGLGAQLEDPERRARLLRALERVERAPSLLGASAHLLAAGRR
;
A
#
# COMPACT_ATOMS: atom_id res chain seq x y z
N MET A 1 -3.35 -14.56 14.73
CA MET A 1 -3.58 -15.59 13.66
C MET A 1 -2.31 -15.64 12.79
N SER A 2 -1.84 -16.79 12.35
CA SER A 2 -0.63 -16.84 11.53
C SER A 2 -0.92 -16.41 10.08
N LEU A 3 0.00 -15.68 9.45
CA LEU A 3 -0.04 -15.42 8.01
C LEU A 3 -0.25 -16.73 7.21
N PRO A 4 -1.04 -16.72 6.12
CA PRO A 4 -1.06 -17.82 5.17
C PRO A 4 0.37 -18.19 4.73
N ARG A 5 0.62 -19.50 4.57
CA ARG A 5 1.99 -20.00 4.29
C ARG A 5 2.60 -19.43 3.01
N ASP A 6 1.80 -19.25 1.98
CA ASP A 6 2.23 -18.70 0.69
C ASP A 6 2.66 -17.22 0.81
N ILE A 7 1.97 -16.43 1.62
CA ILE A 7 2.34 -15.03 1.93
C ILE A 7 3.61 -15.02 2.80
N ALA A 8 3.66 -15.84 3.86
CA ALA A 8 4.85 -15.94 4.71
C ALA A 8 6.10 -16.38 3.92
N ASP A 9 5.95 -17.33 3.02
CA ASP A 9 7.03 -17.81 2.15
C ASP A 9 7.47 -16.76 1.12
N TYR A 10 6.54 -15.92 0.62
CA TYR A 10 6.85 -14.82 -0.29
C TYR A 10 7.74 -13.79 0.40
N TYR A 11 7.30 -13.30 1.54
CA TYR A 11 8.06 -12.30 2.32
C TYR A 11 9.34 -12.87 2.94
N GLY A 12 9.36 -14.15 3.28
CA GLY A 12 10.54 -14.85 3.78
C GLY A 12 11.72 -14.95 2.79
N ARG A 13 11.51 -14.66 1.50
CA ARG A 13 12.58 -14.60 0.48
C ARG A 13 13.43 -13.34 0.56
N GLY A 14 12.98 -12.31 1.31
CA GLY A 14 13.73 -11.07 1.49
C GLY A 14 13.78 -10.15 0.26
N GLU A 15 12.93 -10.40 -0.76
CA GLU A 15 12.93 -9.60 -2.00
C GLU A 15 12.06 -8.34 -1.89
N GLU A 16 11.11 -8.31 -0.95
CA GLU A 16 10.14 -7.22 -0.81
C GLU A 16 10.77 -5.86 -0.47
N PRO A 17 11.79 -5.75 0.42
CA PRO A 17 12.41 -4.46 0.71
C PRO A 17 12.98 -3.78 -0.54
N GLU A 18 13.38 -4.56 -1.55
CA GLU A 18 13.95 -4.04 -2.78
C GLU A 18 12.88 -3.79 -3.87
N ARG A 19 11.65 -4.29 -3.73
CA ARG A 19 10.59 -4.15 -4.74
C ARG A 19 10.34 -2.69 -5.11
N LEU A 20 10.21 -1.83 -4.13
CA LEU A 20 9.96 -0.39 -4.32
C LEU A 20 11.21 0.40 -4.77
N THR A 21 12.39 -0.21 -4.73
CA THR A 21 13.63 0.43 -5.18
C THR A 21 14.15 -0.16 -6.49
N ARG A 22 13.71 -1.38 -6.86
CA ARG A 22 14.02 -2.03 -8.13
C ARG A 22 13.16 -1.48 -9.26
N GLY A 23 13.81 -0.98 -10.28
CA GLY A 23 13.12 -0.52 -11.47
C GLY A 23 12.33 0.79 -11.30
N PRO A 24 11.98 1.41 -12.42
CA PRO A 24 11.36 2.73 -12.42
C PRO A 24 9.92 2.74 -11.88
N GLU A 25 9.20 1.65 -11.99
CA GLU A 25 7.81 1.54 -11.54
C GLU A 25 7.73 1.50 -10.02
N GLY A 26 8.53 0.65 -9.37
CA GLY A 26 8.60 0.62 -7.90
C GLY A 26 9.09 1.95 -7.34
N GLN A 27 10.09 2.58 -7.99
CA GLN A 27 10.54 3.92 -7.59
C GLN A 27 9.43 4.96 -7.71
N LEU A 28 8.63 4.92 -8.79
CA LEU A 28 7.50 5.83 -8.93
C LEU A 28 6.44 5.59 -7.85
N GLU A 29 6.09 4.34 -7.59
CA GLU A 29 5.17 3.95 -6.50
C GLU A 29 5.63 4.53 -5.16
N LEU A 30 6.91 4.33 -4.81
CA LEU A 30 7.50 4.85 -3.57
C LEU A 30 7.45 6.38 -3.50
N ILE A 31 7.91 7.07 -4.55
CA ILE A 31 7.93 8.54 -4.61
C ILE A 31 6.52 9.10 -4.50
N ARG A 32 5.55 8.51 -5.21
CA ARG A 32 4.16 8.97 -5.20
C ARG A 32 3.49 8.72 -3.85
N THR A 33 3.69 7.53 -3.27
CA THR A 33 3.17 7.22 -1.92
C THR A 33 3.69 8.22 -0.90
N GLN A 34 5.00 8.50 -0.91
CA GLN A 34 5.59 9.50 -0.02
C GLN A 34 5.01 10.89 -0.24
N ALA A 35 4.86 11.33 -1.49
CA ALA A 35 4.28 12.65 -1.81
C ALA A 35 2.81 12.76 -1.40
N LEU A 36 2.02 11.68 -1.50
CA LEU A 36 0.64 11.62 -1.02
C LEU A 36 0.60 11.71 0.52
N LEU A 37 1.43 10.93 1.20
CA LEU A 37 1.53 10.96 2.67
C LEU A 37 1.96 12.33 3.19
N GLU A 38 2.91 13.01 2.54
CA GLU A 38 3.33 14.37 2.90
C GLU A 38 2.20 15.39 2.94
N ARG A 39 1.22 15.23 2.04
CA ARG A 39 0.06 16.15 1.95
C ARG A 39 -1.08 15.78 2.91
N LEU A 40 -1.17 14.51 3.30
CA LEU A 40 -2.27 13.98 4.11
C LEU A 40 -1.94 13.97 5.61
N LEU A 41 -0.69 13.70 5.95
CA LEU A 41 -0.24 13.59 7.33
C LEU A 41 -0.26 14.93 8.08
N PRO A 42 -0.49 14.91 9.39
CA PRO A 42 -0.32 16.09 10.23
C PRO A 42 1.14 16.56 10.23
N VAL A 43 1.37 17.82 10.56
CA VAL A 43 2.73 18.35 10.70
C VAL A 43 3.41 17.69 11.92
N PRO A 44 4.70 17.28 11.83
CA PRO A 44 5.42 16.76 12.99
C PRO A 44 5.66 17.86 14.06
N PRO A 45 5.77 17.50 15.36
CA PRO A 45 5.76 16.14 15.86
C PRO A 45 4.35 15.56 15.93
N ALA A 46 4.20 14.29 15.50
CA ALA A 46 2.94 13.53 15.61
C ALA A 46 3.27 12.04 15.72
N ALA A 47 2.45 11.28 16.45
CA ALA A 47 2.58 9.84 16.56
C ALA A 47 1.85 9.14 15.42
N ILE A 48 2.54 8.23 14.75
CA ILE A 48 2.03 7.48 13.60
C ILE A 48 2.19 5.98 13.85
N ALA A 49 1.13 5.21 13.60
CA ALA A 49 1.24 3.76 13.48
C ALA A 49 1.42 3.37 12.00
N ASP A 50 2.48 2.61 11.69
CA ASP A 50 2.73 2.01 10.38
C ASP A 50 2.44 0.50 10.47
N VAL A 51 1.23 0.12 10.05
CA VAL A 51 0.68 -1.24 10.16
C VAL A 51 0.93 -2.02 8.89
N GLY A 52 1.59 -3.17 9.00
CA GLY A 52 2.13 -3.91 7.86
C GLY A 52 3.30 -3.17 7.24
N GLY A 53 4.09 -2.46 8.05
CA GLY A 53 5.16 -1.57 7.61
C GLY A 53 6.40 -2.30 7.03
N GLY A 54 6.38 -3.65 7.02
CA GLY A 54 7.48 -4.45 6.50
C GLY A 54 8.80 -4.13 7.19
N ALA A 55 9.87 -4.03 6.41
CA ALA A 55 11.20 -3.64 6.89
C ALA A 55 11.36 -2.12 7.14
N GLY A 56 10.25 -1.33 7.10
CA GLY A 56 10.25 0.08 7.46
C GLY A 56 10.56 1.07 6.34
N ILE A 57 10.30 0.72 5.09
CA ILE A 57 10.61 1.58 3.93
C ILE A 57 9.88 2.94 3.98
N HIS A 58 8.67 2.97 4.55
CA HIS A 58 7.93 4.21 4.80
C HIS A 58 8.18 4.76 6.21
N ALA A 59 8.33 3.88 7.21
CA ALA A 59 8.58 4.26 8.60
C ALA A 59 9.86 5.07 8.80
N ALA A 60 10.98 4.64 8.20
CA ALA A 60 12.28 5.29 8.39
C ALA A 60 12.30 6.75 7.89
N PRO A 61 11.83 7.08 6.67
CA PRO A 61 11.74 8.48 6.22
C PRO A 61 10.82 9.34 7.09
N LEU A 62 9.72 8.78 7.63
CA LEU A 62 8.84 9.50 8.52
C LEU A 62 9.51 9.79 9.86
N ALA A 63 10.19 8.80 10.46
CA ALA A 63 10.95 9.02 11.70
C ALA A 63 12.05 10.07 11.52
N ALA A 64 12.78 10.04 10.39
CA ALA A 64 13.79 11.05 10.06
C ALA A 64 13.23 12.47 9.93
N ARG A 65 11.93 12.61 9.65
CA ARG A 65 11.21 13.89 9.58
C ARG A 65 10.62 14.36 10.91
N GLY A 66 10.85 13.60 11.99
CA GLY A 66 10.44 13.96 13.34
C GLY A 66 9.08 13.43 13.78
N TYR A 67 8.52 12.44 13.06
CA TYR A 67 7.37 11.70 13.54
C TYR A 67 7.78 10.64 14.58
N GLU A 68 6.92 10.40 15.56
CA GLU A 68 7.03 9.26 16.48
C GLU A 68 6.37 8.04 15.80
N VAL A 69 7.18 7.19 15.15
CA VAL A 69 6.65 6.08 14.33
C VAL A 69 6.68 4.78 15.10
N HIS A 70 5.53 4.11 15.17
CA HIS A 70 5.34 2.77 15.74
C HIS A 70 4.98 1.80 14.62
N LEU A 71 5.88 0.86 14.34
CA LEU A 71 5.68 -0.13 13.29
C LEU A 71 5.10 -1.43 13.87
N VAL A 72 4.12 -2.00 13.17
CA VAL A 72 3.59 -3.35 13.43
C VAL A 72 3.63 -4.15 12.14
N ASP A 73 4.22 -5.35 12.18
CA ASP A 73 4.26 -6.26 11.03
C ASP A 73 4.13 -7.72 11.50
N PRO A 74 3.41 -8.59 10.79
CA PRO A 74 3.28 -10.00 11.19
C PRO A 74 4.55 -10.84 10.97
N VAL A 75 5.52 -10.35 10.20
CA VAL A 75 6.78 -11.06 9.88
C VAL A 75 7.89 -10.62 10.84
N ALA A 76 8.31 -11.49 11.75
CA ALA A 76 9.32 -11.18 12.76
C ALA A 76 10.63 -10.66 12.16
N GLY A 77 11.09 -11.24 11.03
CA GLY A 77 12.31 -10.77 10.34
C GLY A 77 12.21 -9.34 9.81
N HIS A 78 11.03 -8.87 9.42
CA HIS A 78 10.79 -7.47 9.06
C HIS A 78 10.92 -6.55 10.28
N VAL A 79 10.31 -6.95 11.39
CA VAL A 79 10.36 -6.21 12.65
C VAL A 79 11.80 -6.08 13.16
N GLU A 80 12.60 -7.16 13.06
CA GLU A 80 14.02 -7.12 13.42
C GLU A 80 14.81 -6.13 12.55
N GLN A 81 14.55 -6.09 11.23
CA GLN A 81 15.16 -5.12 10.33
C GLN A 81 14.73 -3.67 10.68
N ALA A 82 13.45 -3.48 10.94
CA ALA A 82 12.89 -2.16 11.28
C ALA A 82 13.38 -1.63 12.64
N ALA A 83 13.68 -2.49 13.60
CA ALA A 83 14.12 -2.08 14.95
C ALA A 83 15.39 -1.21 14.96
N GLY A 84 16.24 -1.31 13.92
CA GLY A 84 17.47 -0.51 13.77
C GLY A 84 17.25 0.88 13.15
N LEU A 85 16.02 1.27 12.78
CA LEU A 85 15.75 2.46 11.98
C LEU A 85 15.41 3.73 12.78
N GLY A 86 15.61 3.72 14.09
CA GLY A 86 15.30 4.88 14.95
C GLY A 86 13.81 5.12 15.16
N LEU A 87 12.99 4.07 15.01
CA LEU A 87 11.56 4.11 15.29
C LEU A 87 11.27 4.14 16.80
N ALA A 88 10.11 4.64 17.19
CA ALA A 88 9.65 4.61 18.58
C ALA A 88 9.40 3.17 19.05
N SER A 89 8.84 2.31 18.19
CA SER A 89 8.77 0.86 18.40
C SER A 89 8.62 0.10 17.08
N ALA A 90 9.03 -1.19 17.09
CA ALA A 90 8.73 -2.15 16.04
C ALA A 90 8.24 -3.44 16.72
N LEU A 91 7.02 -3.89 16.42
CA LEU A 91 6.32 -4.97 17.12
C LEU A 91 5.79 -5.98 16.12
N VAL A 92 5.86 -7.27 16.50
CA VAL A 92 5.15 -8.31 15.76
C VAL A 92 3.67 -8.25 16.10
N GLY A 93 2.79 -8.15 15.11
CA GLY A 93 1.35 -8.06 15.35
C GLY A 93 0.50 -8.26 14.09
N ASP A 94 -0.82 -8.30 14.29
CA ASP A 94 -1.84 -8.46 13.25
C ASP A 94 -2.62 -7.14 13.11
N ALA A 95 -2.87 -6.71 11.88
CA ALA A 95 -3.62 -5.48 11.61
C ALA A 95 -5.06 -5.50 12.16
N ARG A 96 -5.63 -6.70 12.36
CA ARG A 96 -6.99 -6.91 12.90
C ARG A 96 -7.06 -6.86 14.44
N GLU A 97 -5.92 -6.81 15.12
CA GLU A 97 -5.80 -6.74 16.58
C GLU A 97 -4.51 -6.01 16.94
N LEU A 98 -4.56 -4.67 16.93
CA LEU A 98 -3.37 -3.84 17.16
C LEU A 98 -3.01 -3.76 18.64
N PRO A 99 -1.72 -3.92 19.02
CA PRO A 99 -1.26 -3.93 20.40
C PRO A 99 -1.15 -2.50 20.99
N PHE A 100 -2.13 -1.65 20.70
CA PHE A 100 -2.16 -0.26 21.12
C PHE A 100 -3.49 0.10 21.80
N GLU A 101 -3.41 1.07 22.69
CA GLU A 101 -4.59 1.68 23.32
C GLU A 101 -5.39 2.51 22.31
N ASP A 102 -6.66 2.76 22.64
CA ASP A 102 -7.54 3.62 21.86
C ASP A 102 -6.98 5.04 21.75
N GLU A 103 -7.23 5.71 20.64
CA GLU A 103 -6.98 7.15 20.46
C GLU A 103 -5.52 7.58 20.71
N ARG A 104 -4.57 6.72 20.38
CA ARG A 104 -3.15 6.98 20.61
C ARG A 104 -2.49 7.82 19.51
N PHE A 105 -2.85 7.61 18.24
CA PHE A 105 -2.12 8.13 17.09
C PHE A 105 -2.84 9.28 16.39
N GLU A 106 -2.09 10.23 15.85
CA GLU A 106 -2.60 11.25 14.93
C GLU A 106 -2.89 10.70 13.54
N ALA A 107 -2.15 9.65 13.14
CA ALA A 107 -2.39 8.94 11.88
C ALA A 107 -2.07 7.45 11.99
N VAL A 108 -2.78 6.62 11.22
CA VAL A 108 -2.53 5.19 11.05
C VAL A 108 -2.40 4.90 9.55
N LEU A 109 -1.32 4.23 9.18
CA LEU A 109 -1.01 3.81 7.82
C LEU A 109 -1.19 2.30 7.71
N LEU A 110 -1.91 1.84 6.69
CA LEU A 110 -2.05 0.43 6.30
C LEU A 110 -1.58 0.29 4.84
N LEU A 111 -0.26 0.39 4.60
CA LEU A 111 0.27 0.43 3.24
C LEU A 111 0.54 -0.95 2.63
N GLY A 112 0.18 -2.02 3.35
CA GLY A 112 0.37 -3.41 2.96
C GLY A 112 -0.75 -4.38 3.32
N PRO A 113 -1.38 -4.28 4.50
CA PRO A 113 -2.18 -5.38 5.03
C PRO A 113 -3.45 -5.67 4.23
N LEU A 114 -4.17 -4.65 3.72
CA LEU A 114 -5.51 -4.86 3.16
C LEU A 114 -5.54 -5.82 1.96
N TYR A 115 -4.56 -5.76 1.09
CA TYR A 115 -4.52 -6.66 -0.06
C TYR A 115 -4.08 -8.10 0.30
N HIS A 116 -3.60 -8.35 1.52
CA HIS A 116 -3.33 -9.70 2.03
C HIS A 116 -4.50 -10.30 2.82
N LEU A 117 -5.55 -9.53 3.05
CA LEU A 117 -6.77 -9.94 3.72
C LEU A 117 -7.86 -10.21 2.68
N HIS A 118 -8.05 -11.49 2.30
CA HIS A 118 -8.94 -11.87 1.21
C HIS A 118 -10.42 -11.64 1.54
N GLU A 119 -10.79 -11.89 2.80
CA GLU A 119 -12.17 -11.72 3.22
C GLU A 119 -12.46 -10.26 3.57
N ARG A 120 -13.57 -9.73 3.04
CA ARG A 120 -14.01 -8.35 3.31
C ARG A 120 -14.10 -8.06 4.82
N ALA A 121 -14.63 -9.03 5.58
CA ALA A 121 -14.75 -8.88 7.03
C ALA A 121 -13.40 -8.66 7.72
N ASP A 122 -12.33 -9.31 7.26
CA ASP A 122 -10.99 -9.12 7.80
C ASP A 122 -10.42 -7.75 7.44
N ARG A 123 -10.67 -7.25 6.22
CA ARG A 123 -10.26 -5.90 5.80
C ARG A 123 -10.96 -4.81 6.61
N VAL A 124 -12.28 -4.96 6.77
CA VAL A 124 -13.07 -4.04 7.60
C VAL A 124 -12.62 -4.11 9.07
N ALA A 125 -12.29 -5.29 9.60
CA ALA A 125 -11.76 -5.44 10.95
C ALA A 125 -10.42 -4.70 11.12
N ALA A 126 -9.50 -4.82 10.16
CA ALA A 126 -8.22 -4.07 10.18
C ALA A 126 -8.43 -2.56 10.13
N LEU A 127 -9.36 -2.08 9.30
CA LEU A 127 -9.72 -0.66 9.23
C LEU A 127 -10.40 -0.18 10.54
N ALA A 128 -11.24 -1.01 11.16
CA ALA A 128 -11.87 -0.70 12.44
C ALA A 128 -10.85 -0.62 13.58
N GLU A 129 -9.84 -1.49 13.60
CA GLU A 129 -8.72 -1.40 14.53
C GLU A 129 -7.89 -0.13 14.32
N ALA A 130 -7.58 0.21 13.05
CA ALA A 130 -6.92 1.48 12.73
C ALA A 130 -7.74 2.68 13.23
N ARG A 131 -9.08 2.65 13.02
CA ARG A 131 -9.98 3.66 13.56
C ARG A 131 -10.01 3.68 15.09
N ARG A 132 -9.92 2.54 15.78
CA ARG A 132 -9.90 2.49 17.24
C ARG A 132 -8.68 3.20 17.80
N VAL A 133 -7.50 2.94 17.25
CA VAL A 133 -6.23 3.46 17.76
C VAL A 133 -5.91 4.88 17.28
N VAL A 134 -6.56 5.38 16.22
CA VAL A 134 -6.40 6.77 15.79
C VAL A 134 -7.28 7.71 16.64
N LYS A 135 -6.78 8.91 16.93
CA LYS A 135 -7.49 9.95 17.68
C LYS A 135 -8.72 10.47 16.91
N PRO A 136 -9.73 11.03 17.59
CA PRO A 136 -10.82 11.73 16.92
C PRO A 136 -10.29 12.79 15.94
N GLY A 137 -10.78 12.79 14.69
CA GLY A 137 -10.31 13.65 13.60
C GLY A 137 -8.98 13.22 12.97
N GLY A 138 -8.31 12.21 13.51
CA GLY A 138 -7.06 11.68 12.98
C GLY A 138 -7.25 10.94 11.64
N LEU A 139 -6.15 10.73 10.94
CA LEU A 139 -6.10 10.17 9.60
C LEU A 139 -5.93 8.64 9.65
N VAL A 140 -6.68 7.92 8.83
CA VAL A 140 -6.37 6.54 8.42
C VAL A 140 -6.11 6.55 6.91
N ALA A 141 -4.93 6.08 6.50
CA ALA A 141 -4.56 5.95 5.10
C ALA A 141 -4.21 4.49 4.78
N ALA A 142 -4.82 3.94 3.74
CA ALA A 142 -4.68 2.54 3.37
C ALA A 142 -4.36 2.39 1.89
N ALA A 143 -3.33 1.61 1.56
CA ALA A 143 -3.04 1.24 0.18
C ALA A 143 -3.75 -0.07 -0.21
N VAL A 144 -4.24 -0.09 -1.44
CA VAL A 144 -4.84 -1.27 -2.06
C VAL A 144 -4.29 -1.48 -3.46
N ILE A 145 -4.31 -2.72 -3.93
CA ILE A 145 -3.98 -3.06 -5.32
C ILE A 145 -5.27 -2.96 -6.15
N SER A 146 -5.19 -2.28 -7.28
CA SER A 146 -6.31 -2.16 -8.22
C SER A 146 -6.62 -3.50 -8.88
N ARG A 147 -7.90 -3.80 -9.10
CA ARG A 147 -8.38 -4.96 -9.87
C ARG A 147 -7.78 -5.04 -11.28
N TYR A 148 -7.35 -3.90 -11.80
CA TYR A 148 -6.74 -3.78 -13.12
C TYR A 148 -5.22 -3.96 -13.11
N ALA A 149 -4.58 -4.19 -11.95
CA ALA A 149 -3.12 -4.30 -11.84
C ALA A 149 -2.55 -5.42 -12.72
N SER A 150 -3.16 -6.63 -12.70
CA SER A 150 -2.72 -7.73 -13.57
C SER A 150 -2.88 -7.40 -15.05
N THR A 151 -3.92 -6.66 -15.45
CA THR A 151 -4.07 -6.21 -16.83
C THR A 151 -2.94 -5.26 -17.23
N ILE A 152 -2.60 -4.30 -16.35
CA ILE A 152 -1.49 -3.37 -16.56
C ILE A 152 -0.17 -4.13 -16.69
N ASP A 153 0.11 -5.08 -15.81
CA ASP A 153 1.32 -5.91 -15.84
C ASP A 153 1.36 -6.81 -17.08
N GLY A 154 0.20 -7.35 -17.49
CA GLY A 154 0.05 -8.09 -18.73
C GLY A 154 0.48 -7.26 -19.94
N LEU A 155 -0.07 -6.05 -20.09
CA LEU A 155 0.25 -5.11 -21.16
C LEU A 155 1.72 -4.66 -21.15
N ARG A 156 2.38 -4.74 -20.01
CA ARG A 156 3.81 -4.46 -19.82
C ARG A 156 4.71 -5.68 -20.04
N GLY A 157 4.16 -6.79 -20.52
CA GLY A 157 4.90 -7.94 -21.01
C GLY A 157 4.65 -9.26 -20.28
N LEU A 158 3.77 -9.32 -19.25
CA LEU A 158 3.44 -10.60 -18.63
C LEU A 158 2.47 -11.45 -19.48
N LEU A 159 1.78 -10.89 -20.48
CA LEU A 159 0.97 -11.64 -21.43
C LEU A 159 1.78 -12.66 -22.25
N GLU A 160 3.10 -12.46 -22.37
CA GLU A 160 4.01 -13.43 -22.99
C GLU A 160 4.21 -14.71 -22.16
N GLN A 161 3.75 -14.71 -20.89
CA GLN A 161 3.87 -15.87 -20.00
C GLN A 161 2.61 -16.73 -20.06
N ASP A 162 2.81 -18.04 -20.25
CA ASP A 162 1.72 -19.01 -20.28
C ASP A 162 0.83 -18.92 -19.04
N GLY A 163 -0.48 -18.80 -19.25
CA GLY A 163 -1.49 -18.77 -18.19
C GLY A 163 -1.67 -17.42 -17.51
N PHE A 164 -0.93 -16.35 -17.90
CA PHE A 164 -1.14 -15.04 -17.28
C PHE A 164 -2.48 -14.42 -17.69
N GLU A 165 -2.92 -14.62 -18.95
CA GLU A 165 -4.22 -14.17 -19.42
C GLU A 165 -5.36 -14.75 -18.57
N ALA A 166 -5.31 -16.04 -18.26
CA ALA A 166 -6.29 -16.68 -17.37
C ALA A 166 -6.23 -16.15 -15.91
N SER A 167 -5.08 -15.65 -15.48
CA SER A 167 -4.96 -14.95 -14.19
C SER A 167 -5.65 -13.58 -14.23
N ILE A 168 -5.47 -12.82 -15.31
CA ILE A 168 -6.17 -11.55 -15.51
C ILE A 168 -7.70 -11.75 -15.48
N GLU A 169 -8.21 -12.77 -16.17
CA GLU A 169 -9.66 -13.06 -16.22
C GLU A 169 -10.22 -13.31 -14.81
N ARG A 170 -9.54 -14.14 -13.99
CA ARG A 170 -9.95 -14.41 -12.61
C ARG A 170 -9.87 -13.16 -11.74
N ASP A 171 -8.78 -12.39 -11.84
CA ASP A 171 -8.61 -11.17 -11.05
C ASP A 171 -9.71 -10.16 -11.37
N LEU A 172 -10.12 -10.04 -12.64
CA LEU A 172 -11.21 -9.17 -13.06
C LEU A 172 -12.58 -9.66 -12.58
N GLU A 173 -12.78 -10.97 -12.45
CA GLU A 173 -14.05 -11.55 -12.02
C GLU A 173 -14.34 -11.26 -10.54
N ASP A 174 -13.42 -11.60 -9.63
CA ASP A 174 -13.67 -11.52 -8.20
C ASP A 174 -12.57 -10.82 -7.36
N GLY A 175 -11.46 -10.42 -7.96
CA GLY A 175 -10.33 -9.76 -7.31
C GLY A 175 -9.43 -10.69 -6.49
N ARG A 176 -9.65 -11.99 -6.51
CA ARG A 176 -8.86 -12.96 -5.74
C ARG A 176 -7.65 -13.42 -6.53
N HIS A 177 -6.58 -12.65 -6.48
CA HIS A 177 -5.31 -13.00 -7.12
C HIS A 177 -4.61 -14.14 -6.41
N THR A 178 -4.12 -15.12 -7.17
CA THR A 178 -3.37 -16.28 -6.64
C THR A 178 -2.21 -16.65 -7.54
N ASN A 179 -1.11 -17.09 -6.92
CA ASN A 179 0.07 -17.62 -7.60
C ASN A 179 0.54 -18.93 -6.96
N PRO A 180 -0.26 -20.02 -7.05
CA PRO A 180 0.06 -21.29 -6.38
C PRO A 180 1.32 -21.94 -6.92
N GLU A 181 1.67 -21.70 -8.17
CA GLU A 181 2.88 -22.22 -8.82
C GLU A 181 4.12 -21.40 -8.51
N ARG A 182 3.97 -20.26 -7.78
CA ARG A 182 5.05 -19.35 -7.42
C ARG A 182 5.86 -18.86 -8.64
N ARG A 183 5.14 -18.55 -9.71
CA ARG A 183 5.76 -18.10 -10.96
C ARG A 183 6.51 -16.78 -10.72
N PRO A 184 7.72 -16.63 -11.25
CA PRO A 184 8.50 -15.42 -11.13
C PRO A 184 7.77 -14.21 -11.72
N ARG A 185 7.89 -13.05 -11.08
CA ARG A 185 7.26 -11.77 -11.46
C ARG A 185 5.74 -11.71 -11.26
N TRP A 186 5.07 -12.82 -10.93
CA TRP A 186 3.67 -12.80 -10.53
C TRP A 186 3.60 -12.47 -9.04
N PHE A 187 2.60 -11.66 -8.68
CA PHE A 187 2.39 -11.33 -7.27
C PHE A 187 1.96 -12.56 -6.46
N THR A 188 2.02 -12.46 -5.16
CA THR A 188 1.54 -13.51 -4.25
C THR A 188 0.01 -13.43 -4.10
N THR A 189 -0.54 -14.35 -3.32
CA THR A 189 -1.96 -14.38 -2.97
C THR A 189 -2.39 -13.03 -2.39
N ALA A 190 -3.39 -12.39 -3.01
CA ALA A 190 -3.87 -11.06 -2.66
C ALA A 190 -5.32 -10.82 -3.09
N TYR A 191 -5.95 -9.77 -2.53
CA TYR A 191 -7.22 -9.24 -3.00
C TYR A 191 -7.00 -7.92 -3.74
N PHE A 192 -7.50 -7.84 -4.96
CA PHE A 192 -7.44 -6.67 -5.82
C PHE A 192 -8.78 -5.95 -5.86
N HIS A 193 -8.79 -4.69 -5.47
CA HIS A 193 -10.01 -3.90 -5.32
C HIS A 193 -10.47 -3.23 -6.61
N LEU A 194 -11.76 -3.21 -6.88
CA LEU A 194 -12.32 -2.17 -7.74
C LEU A 194 -12.20 -0.81 -7.03
N PRO A 195 -11.84 0.27 -7.74
CA PRO A 195 -11.71 1.59 -7.10
C PRO A 195 -12.96 2.03 -6.35
N GLU A 196 -14.14 1.66 -6.84
CA GLU A 196 -15.45 1.97 -6.25
C GLU A 196 -15.80 1.14 -5.01
N GLU A 197 -15.13 0.01 -4.77
CA GLU A 197 -15.32 -0.82 -3.57
C GLU A 197 -14.65 -0.20 -2.34
N VAL A 198 -13.52 0.47 -2.56
CA VAL A 198 -12.61 0.93 -1.49
C VAL A 198 -13.31 1.87 -0.50
N PRO A 199 -14.07 2.91 -0.92
CA PRO A 199 -14.74 3.79 0.02
C PRO A 199 -15.68 3.06 0.95
N SER A 200 -16.40 2.06 0.45
CA SER A 200 -17.41 1.32 1.23
C SER A 200 -16.80 0.53 2.40
N GLU A 201 -15.57 0.03 2.27
CA GLU A 201 -14.89 -0.68 3.36
C GLU A 201 -14.42 0.28 4.47
N LEU A 202 -13.90 1.47 4.08
CA LEU A 202 -13.52 2.50 5.03
C LEU A 202 -14.74 3.06 5.79
N GLU A 203 -15.83 3.32 5.06
CA GLU A 203 -17.09 3.83 5.62
C GLU A 203 -17.74 2.80 6.55
N GLU A 204 -17.73 1.50 6.20
CA GLU A 204 -18.22 0.42 7.05
C GLU A 204 -17.42 0.30 8.36
N ALA A 205 -16.10 0.57 8.30
CA ALA A 205 -15.26 0.65 9.49
C ALA A 205 -15.49 1.94 10.31
N GLY A 206 -16.38 2.85 9.86
CA GLY A 206 -16.76 4.08 10.54
C GLY A 206 -15.83 5.26 10.30
N LEU A 207 -15.06 5.24 9.21
CA LEU A 207 -14.27 6.39 8.75
C LEU A 207 -15.13 7.31 7.89
N ALA A 208 -14.88 8.62 7.95
CA ALA A 208 -15.64 9.64 7.23
C ALA A 208 -14.74 10.44 6.28
N GLY A 209 -15.35 11.14 5.31
CA GLY A 209 -14.63 11.98 4.37
C GLY A 209 -13.65 11.20 3.51
N VAL A 210 -14.04 9.98 3.11
CA VAL A 210 -13.18 9.06 2.37
C VAL A 210 -12.86 9.63 0.99
N GLU A 211 -11.59 9.66 0.65
CA GLU A 211 -11.08 9.94 -0.70
C GLU A 211 -10.20 8.80 -1.18
N VAL A 212 -10.19 8.55 -2.48
CA VAL A 212 -9.34 7.56 -3.15
C VAL A 212 -8.45 8.28 -4.16
N LEU A 213 -7.17 7.98 -4.11
CA LEU A 213 -6.11 8.63 -4.87
C LEU A 213 -5.34 7.58 -5.67
N ALA A 214 -5.12 7.84 -6.96
CA ALA A 214 -4.23 7.02 -7.76
C ALA A 214 -2.77 7.25 -7.33
N ILE A 215 -2.03 6.18 -7.06
CA ILE A 215 -0.61 6.30 -6.72
C ILE A 215 0.17 6.59 -8.00
N GLU A 216 0.30 5.64 -8.92
CA GLU A 216 1.06 5.82 -10.17
C GLU A 216 0.21 6.45 -11.28
N GLY A 217 -1.12 6.28 -11.21
CA GLY A 217 -2.03 6.68 -12.26
C GLY A 217 -1.65 6.04 -13.61
N PRO A 218 -1.82 6.76 -14.73
CA PRO A 218 -1.52 6.25 -16.07
C PRO A 218 -0.02 6.25 -16.40
N ALA A 219 0.89 6.43 -15.44
CA ALA A 219 2.32 6.60 -15.73
C ALA A 219 3.00 5.33 -16.27
N TRP A 220 2.38 4.15 -16.16
CA TRP A 220 2.87 2.93 -16.78
C TRP A 220 2.92 3.02 -18.32
N MET A 221 2.16 3.96 -18.94
CA MET A 221 2.20 4.24 -20.37
C MET A 221 3.35 5.15 -20.80
N VAL A 222 4.11 5.70 -19.87
CA VAL A 222 5.17 6.67 -20.15
C VAL A 222 6.40 5.94 -20.67
N SER A 223 6.80 6.25 -21.91
CA SER A 223 8.04 5.73 -22.47
C SER A 223 9.26 6.29 -21.74
N GLY A 224 10.20 5.40 -21.38
CA GLY A 224 11.45 5.80 -20.73
C GLY A 224 11.24 6.38 -19.32
N LEU A 225 10.32 5.80 -18.55
CA LEU A 225 9.99 6.23 -17.19
C LEU A 225 11.23 6.39 -16.32
N GLY A 226 12.19 5.45 -16.37
CA GLY A 226 13.45 5.53 -15.61
C GLY A 226 14.22 6.82 -15.90
N ALA A 227 14.44 7.16 -17.17
CA ALA A 227 15.12 8.39 -17.56
C ALA A 227 14.37 9.67 -17.14
N GLN A 228 13.03 9.59 -17.01
CA GLN A 228 12.25 10.71 -16.49
C GLN A 228 12.38 10.85 -14.96
N LEU A 229 12.51 9.73 -14.24
CA LEU A 229 12.71 9.75 -12.78
C LEU A 229 14.13 10.16 -12.38
N GLU A 230 15.14 9.85 -13.19
CA GLU A 230 16.53 10.24 -12.97
C GLU A 230 16.74 11.76 -13.12
N ASP A 231 16.07 12.39 -14.09
CA ASP A 231 16.16 13.83 -14.33
C ASP A 231 15.22 14.60 -13.37
N PRO A 232 15.73 15.48 -12.48
CA PRO A 232 14.92 16.17 -11.49
C PRO A 232 13.81 17.05 -12.08
N GLU A 233 14.05 17.71 -13.22
CA GLU A 233 13.04 18.55 -13.84
C GLU A 233 11.93 17.72 -14.51
N ARG A 234 12.31 16.66 -15.23
CA ARG A 234 11.36 15.74 -15.86
C ARG A 234 10.51 15.04 -14.81
N ARG A 235 11.15 14.55 -13.74
CA ARG A 235 10.48 13.95 -12.59
C ARG A 235 9.45 14.93 -11.98
N ALA A 236 9.85 16.17 -11.72
CA ALA A 236 8.93 17.15 -11.16
C ALA A 236 7.75 17.45 -12.10
N ARG A 237 7.95 17.47 -13.41
CA ARG A 237 6.87 17.64 -14.40
C ARG A 237 5.92 16.45 -14.41
N LEU A 238 6.46 15.22 -14.37
CA LEU A 238 5.68 13.98 -14.30
C LEU A 238 4.82 13.97 -13.03
N LEU A 239 5.41 14.20 -11.86
CA LEU A 239 4.69 14.18 -10.58
C LEU A 239 3.56 15.21 -10.55
N ARG A 240 3.78 16.44 -11.04
CA ARG A 240 2.71 17.44 -11.15
C ARG A 240 1.60 17.04 -12.13
N ALA A 241 1.93 16.34 -13.21
CA ALA A 241 0.92 15.85 -14.13
C ALA A 241 0.03 14.77 -13.48
N LEU A 242 0.64 13.83 -12.76
CA LEU A 242 -0.07 12.78 -12.03
C LEU A 242 -0.95 13.36 -10.91
N GLU A 243 -0.45 14.34 -10.15
CA GLU A 243 -1.20 15.02 -9.09
C GLU A 243 -2.50 15.65 -9.61
N ARG A 244 -2.51 16.20 -10.82
CA ARG A 244 -3.70 16.81 -11.42
C ARG A 244 -4.82 15.83 -11.72
N VAL A 245 -4.50 14.55 -11.87
CA VAL A 245 -5.46 13.51 -12.28
C VAL A 245 -5.65 12.41 -11.20
N GLU A 246 -4.92 12.47 -10.10
CA GLU A 246 -4.92 11.42 -9.07
C GLU A 246 -6.29 11.16 -8.42
N ARG A 247 -7.20 12.16 -8.48
CA ARG A 247 -8.59 12.06 -7.96
C ARG A 247 -9.62 11.84 -9.04
N ALA A 248 -9.23 11.79 -10.31
CA ALA A 248 -10.18 11.65 -11.41
C ALA A 248 -10.79 10.23 -11.40
N PRO A 249 -12.10 10.05 -11.15
CA PRO A 249 -12.69 8.72 -11.01
C PRO A 249 -12.46 7.84 -12.25
N SER A 250 -12.49 8.44 -13.44
CA SER A 250 -12.24 7.75 -14.71
C SER A 250 -10.78 7.27 -14.88
N LEU A 251 -9.85 7.71 -14.05
CA LEU A 251 -8.43 7.37 -14.14
C LEU A 251 -7.92 6.56 -12.94
N LEU A 252 -8.73 6.36 -11.89
CA LEU A 252 -8.33 5.53 -10.76
C LEU A 252 -7.97 4.11 -11.20
N GLY A 253 -8.77 3.52 -12.09
CA GLY A 253 -8.51 2.19 -12.66
C GLY A 253 -7.29 2.12 -13.58
N ALA A 254 -6.69 3.25 -13.96
CA ALA A 254 -5.44 3.26 -14.71
C ALA A 254 -4.20 3.22 -13.79
N SER A 255 -4.37 3.11 -12.49
CA SER A 255 -3.30 2.93 -11.50
C SER A 255 -3.24 1.49 -11.03
N ALA A 256 -2.04 0.93 -10.86
CA ALA A 256 -1.87 -0.38 -10.26
C ALA A 256 -2.16 -0.35 -8.76
N HIS A 257 -1.83 0.75 -8.09
CA HIS A 257 -2.08 0.94 -6.67
C HIS A 257 -2.91 2.20 -6.41
N LEU A 258 -3.76 2.12 -5.38
CA LEU A 258 -4.59 3.23 -4.92
C LEU A 258 -4.30 3.49 -3.44
N LEU A 259 -4.32 4.75 -3.03
CA LEU A 259 -4.30 5.16 -1.63
C LEU A 259 -5.69 5.68 -1.25
N ALA A 260 -6.32 5.04 -0.29
CA ALA A 260 -7.55 5.53 0.31
C ALA A 260 -7.24 6.25 1.61
N ALA A 261 -7.91 7.36 1.87
CA ALA A 261 -7.74 8.13 3.09
C ALA A 261 -9.11 8.50 3.67
N GLY A 262 -9.27 8.35 4.98
CA GLY A 262 -10.47 8.73 5.72
C GLY A 262 -10.12 9.24 7.10
N ARG A 263 -11.08 9.85 7.79
CA ARG A 263 -10.89 10.38 9.15
C ARG A 263 -11.86 9.74 10.14
N ARG A 264 -11.37 9.55 11.36
CA ARG A 264 -12.22 9.13 12.48
C ARG A 264 -13.18 10.21 12.92
#